data_1abb1c157cd86c308b105d251d2881e6
#
_entry.id   1abb1c157cd86c308b105d251d2881e6
#
_cell.length_a   1.000
_cell.length_b   1.000
_cell.length_c   1.000
_cell.angle_alpha   90.00
_cell.angle_beta   90.00
_cell.angle_gamma   90.00
#
_symmetry.space_group_name_H-M   'P 1'
#
loop_
_entity.id
_entity.type
_entity.pdbx_description
1 polymer ?
#
loop_
_entity_poly.entity_id
_entity_poly.type
_entity_poly.pdbx_seq_one_letter_code
_entity_poly.pdbx_strand_id
1 'polypeptide(L)'
;MLNRFFTLTSLPPLLVVPFLGPLVERAHRKGLLILCDFGASALCALLLLFPGPPLPFLLAGTMLFHLLSHLFEIASKVLFSELCPPERLSSLNGIKSLLDHGAAVLAPAAGALLFGLCGFRAILLLCALAYGLSALQECFIPYAPRPIQQAEPPRLRAGIRYLLGRRELFSLFLLVMALNFFVANSEEIIFPGILVELYQFPESRYGLAVSASTAGTLLASLFLIRAAHLRPLEHLRALFLVNSALMAALGLAAPLLRSVPKLYFVLFFTFQLLIGWLTACINVPLISYFQTRVPLEQQGRFFALLAFFSGILIPLGISYTGVLADWLGPGAAYACNNLCVIVLVLLVRLPA
;
A
#
# COMPACT_ATOMS: atom_id res chain seq x y z
N MET A 1 -5.34 -7.44 23.42
CA MET A 1 -6.33 -8.21 22.65
C MET A 1 -6.37 -7.79 21.19
N LEU A 2 -6.47 -6.50 20.88
CA LEU A 2 -6.61 -6.00 19.51
C LEU A 2 -5.46 -6.44 18.58
N ASN A 3 -4.19 -6.30 19.00
CA ASN A 3 -3.02 -6.72 18.21
C ASN A 3 -3.03 -8.21 17.86
N ARG A 4 -3.47 -9.07 18.80
CA ARG A 4 -3.61 -10.51 18.51
C ARG A 4 -4.70 -10.80 17.50
N PHE A 5 -5.82 -10.05 17.56
CA PHE A 5 -6.89 -10.16 16.59
C PHE A 5 -6.38 -9.79 15.19
N PHE A 6 -5.73 -8.64 15.02
CA PHE A 6 -5.17 -8.22 13.73
C PHE A 6 -4.13 -9.21 13.19
N THR A 7 -3.22 -9.69 14.03
CA THR A 7 -2.22 -10.69 13.62
C THR A 7 -2.88 -11.99 13.14
N LEU A 8 -3.86 -12.51 13.89
CA LEU A 8 -4.55 -13.75 13.55
C LEU A 8 -5.43 -13.62 12.29
N THR A 9 -5.94 -12.44 12.00
CA THR A 9 -6.80 -12.23 10.83
C THR A 9 -6.04 -11.87 9.56
N SER A 10 -4.85 -11.28 9.67
CA SER A 10 -4.06 -10.79 8.51
C SER A 10 -3.02 -11.81 8.02
N LEU A 11 -2.34 -12.52 8.92
CA LEU A 11 -1.26 -13.45 8.53
C LEU A 11 -1.73 -14.65 7.71
N PRO A 12 -2.78 -15.42 8.09
CA PRO A 12 -3.19 -16.59 7.31
C PRO A 12 -3.63 -16.24 5.86
N PRO A 13 -4.45 -15.19 5.60
CA PRO A 13 -4.75 -14.76 4.25
C PRO A 13 -3.49 -14.40 3.46
N LEU A 14 -2.52 -13.73 4.08
CA LEU A 14 -1.26 -13.34 3.44
C LEU A 14 -0.48 -14.56 2.93
N LEU A 15 -0.44 -15.67 3.67
CA LEU A 15 0.22 -16.90 3.23
C LEU A 15 -0.43 -17.53 1.98
N VAL A 16 -1.71 -17.24 1.73
CA VAL A 16 -2.45 -17.70 0.54
C VAL A 16 -2.20 -16.81 -0.67
N VAL A 17 -1.83 -15.53 -0.48
CA VAL A 17 -1.65 -14.54 -1.55
C VAL A 17 -0.80 -15.03 -2.73
N PRO A 18 0.36 -15.72 -2.54
CA PRO A 18 1.16 -16.19 -3.66
C PRO A 18 0.42 -17.16 -4.61
N PHE A 19 -0.59 -17.85 -4.09
CA PHE A 19 -1.40 -18.80 -4.87
C PHE A 19 -2.55 -18.11 -5.62
N LEU A 20 -2.90 -16.87 -5.27
CA LEU A 20 -3.91 -16.09 -5.97
C LEU A 20 -3.43 -15.62 -7.35
N GLY A 21 -2.12 -15.39 -7.52
CA GLY A 21 -1.55 -14.95 -8.79
C GLY A 21 -1.89 -15.86 -9.96
N PRO A 22 -1.58 -17.17 -9.90
CA PRO A 22 -1.97 -18.13 -10.93
C PRO A 22 -3.49 -18.22 -11.16
N LEU A 23 -4.28 -17.99 -10.13
CA LEU A 23 -5.75 -17.95 -10.25
C LEU A 23 -6.18 -16.75 -11.12
N VAL A 24 -5.65 -15.57 -10.86
CA VAL A 24 -5.95 -14.33 -11.61
C VAL A 24 -5.52 -14.45 -13.08
N GLU A 25 -4.41 -15.15 -13.37
CA GLU A 25 -3.95 -15.36 -14.74
C GLU A 25 -4.90 -16.22 -15.57
N ARG A 26 -5.57 -17.19 -14.95
CA ARG A 26 -6.44 -18.17 -15.63
C ARG A 26 -7.91 -17.82 -15.62
N ALA A 27 -8.34 -17.04 -14.65
CA ALA A 27 -9.75 -16.71 -14.48
C ALA A 27 -10.18 -15.50 -15.32
N HIS A 28 -11.47 -15.38 -15.50
CA HIS A 28 -12.11 -14.19 -16.07
C HIS A 28 -11.99 -13.03 -15.08
N ARG A 29 -11.03 -12.11 -15.29
CA ARG A 29 -10.62 -11.08 -14.33
C ARG A 29 -11.76 -10.20 -13.86
N LYS A 30 -12.63 -9.72 -14.79
CA LYS A 30 -13.86 -9.01 -14.43
C LYS A 30 -14.76 -9.86 -13.52
N GLY A 31 -14.91 -11.16 -13.82
CA GLY A 31 -15.69 -12.08 -12.99
C GLY A 31 -15.11 -12.26 -11.57
N LEU A 32 -13.76 -12.21 -11.45
CA LEU A 32 -13.12 -12.23 -10.13
C LEU A 32 -13.43 -10.98 -9.30
N LEU A 33 -13.42 -9.79 -9.91
CA LEU A 33 -13.78 -8.54 -9.21
C LEU A 33 -15.20 -8.63 -8.68
N ILE A 34 -16.16 -8.95 -9.57
CA ILE A 34 -17.58 -9.14 -9.22
C ILE A 34 -17.73 -10.15 -8.08
N LEU A 35 -17.02 -11.29 -8.14
CA LEU A 35 -17.06 -12.31 -7.10
C LEU A 35 -16.53 -11.80 -5.76
N CYS A 36 -15.45 -11.03 -5.77
CA CYS A 36 -14.85 -10.47 -4.56
C CYS A 36 -15.78 -9.47 -3.89
N ASP A 37 -16.34 -8.52 -4.65
CA ASP A 37 -17.22 -7.50 -4.10
C ASP A 37 -18.57 -8.09 -3.69
N PHE A 38 -19.15 -9.01 -4.49
CA PHE A 38 -20.36 -9.71 -4.09
C PHE A 38 -20.13 -10.58 -2.86
N GLY A 39 -18.98 -11.26 -2.76
CA GLY A 39 -18.58 -12.04 -1.59
C GLY A 39 -18.42 -11.17 -0.34
N ALA A 40 -17.81 -9.99 -0.45
CA ALA A 40 -17.68 -9.02 0.63
C ALA A 40 -19.05 -8.48 1.07
N SER A 41 -19.93 -8.15 0.11
CA SER A 41 -21.31 -7.75 0.37
C SER A 41 -22.10 -8.84 1.11
N ALA A 42 -22.05 -10.07 0.61
CA ALA A 42 -22.72 -11.23 1.22
C ALA A 42 -22.18 -11.51 2.64
N LEU A 43 -20.89 -11.38 2.86
CA LEU A 43 -20.27 -11.54 4.18
C LEU A 43 -20.76 -10.49 5.17
N CYS A 44 -20.81 -9.22 4.77
CA CYS A 44 -21.36 -8.15 5.62
C CYS A 44 -22.86 -8.39 5.90
N ALA A 45 -23.64 -8.79 4.91
CA ALA A 45 -25.06 -9.13 5.06
C ALA A 45 -25.27 -10.34 6.00
N LEU A 46 -24.41 -11.37 5.90
CA LEU A 46 -24.46 -12.53 6.78
C LEU A 46 -24.17 -12.14 8.23
N LEU A 47 -23.20 -11.24 8.47
CA LEU A 47 -22.91 -10.74 9.82
C LEU A 47 -24.10 -9.97 10.44
N LEU A 48 -24.96 -9.34 9.63
CA LEU A 48 -26.17 -8.66 10.10
C LEU A 48 -27.22 -9.59 10.68
N LEU A 49 -27.23 -10.88 10.29
CA LEU A 49 -28.15 -11.86 10.80
C LEU A 49 -27.91 -12.22 12.27
N PHE A 50 -26.72 -11.92 12.79
CA PHE A 50 -26.34 -12.21 14.17
C PHE A 50 -26.41 -10.95 15.02
N PRO A 51 -27.15 -10.95 16.15
CA PRO A 51 -27.19 -9.80 17.08
C PRO A 51 -25.83 -9.50 17.74
N GLY A 52 -25.00 -10.54 17.92
CA GLY A 52 -23.63 -10.50 18.42
C GLY A 52 -22.89 -11.71 17.89
N PRO A 53 -22.19 -11.58 16.75
CA PRO A 53 -21.51 -12.73 16.15
C PRO A 53 -20.41 -13.26 17.11
N PRO A 54 -20.33 -14.59 17.30
CA PRO A 54 -19.29 -15.18 18.14
C PRO A 54 -17.91 -14.90 17.57
N LEU A 55 -16.91 -14.73 18.44
CA LEU A 55 -15.54 -14.37 18.07
C LEU A 55 -14.94 -15.23 16.94
N PRO A 56 -15.10 -16.57 16.91
CA PRO A 56 -14.58 -17.39 15.81
C PRO A 56 -15.21 -17.01 14.45
N PHE A 57 -16.46 -16.62 14.44
CA PHE A 57 -17.17 -16.21 13.21
C PHE A 57 -16.67 -14.84 12.71
N LEU A 58 -16.40 -13.90 13.64
CA LEU A 58 -15.77 -12.63 13.30
C LEU A 58 -14.35 -12.83 12.75
N LEU A 59 -13.55 -13.71 13.38
CA LEU A 59 -12.21 -14.03 12.92
C LEU A 59 -12.24 -14.61 11.50
N ALA A 60 -13.07 -15.65 11.28
CA ALA A 60 -13.18 -16.28 9.96
C ALA A 60 -13.68 -15.30 8.90
N GLY A 61 -14.69 -14.49 9.23
CA GLY A 61 -15.21 -13.44 8.35
C GLY A 61 -14.17 -12.41 7.97
N THR A 62 -13.39 -11.90 8.92
CA THR A 62 -12.33 -10.94 8.67
C THR A 62 -11.20 -11.55 7.84
N MET A 63 -10.82 -12.82 8.09
CA MET A 63 -9.82 -13.52 7.27
C MET A 63 -10.30 -13.70 5.83
N LEU A 64 -11.57 -14.08 5.63
CA LEU A 64 -12.15 -14.20 4.29
C LEU A 64 -12.19 -12.83 3.59
N PHE A 65 -12.57 -11.78 4.31
CA PHE A 65 -12.57 -10.41 3.78
C PHE A 65 -11.19 -9.97 3.32
N HIS A 66 -10.13 -10.21 4.11
CA HIS A 66 -8.75 -9.92 3.70
C HIS A 66 -8.34 -10.71 2.45
N LEU A 67 -8.74 -11.98 2.36
CA LEU A 67 -8.45 -12.82 1.19
C LEU A 67 -9.12 -12.26 -0.08
N LEU A 68 -10.41 -11.90 0.01
CA LEU A 68 -11.16 -11.28 -1.09
C LEU A 68 -10.52 -9.95 -1.49
N SER A 69 -10.12 -9.11 -0.53
CA SER A 69 -9.45 -7.84 -0.79
C SER A 69 -8.11 -8.00 -1.53
N HIS A 70 -7.28 -8.96 -1.12
CA HIS A 70 -6.03 -9.26 -1.82
C HIS A 70 -6.28 -9.77 -3.25
N LEU A 71 -7.27 -10.65 -3.42
CA LEU A 71 -7.64 -11.17 -4.74
C LEU A 71 -8.13 -10.03 -5.65
N PHE A 72 -8.99 -9.16 -5.13
CA PHE A 72 -9.50 -7.98 -5.83
C PHE A 72 -8.35 -7.06 -6.25
N GLU A 73 -7.43 -6.76 -5.35
CA GLU A 73 -6.30 -5.86 -5.61
C GLU A 73 -5.39 -6.40 -6.72
N ILE A 74 -5.06 -7.69 -6.70
CA ILE A 74 -4.23 -8.32 -7.73
C ILE A 74 -4.99 -8.33 -9.08
N ALA A 75 -6.26 -8.74 -9.06
CA ALA A 75 -7.07 -8.83 -10.28
C ALA A 75 -7.29 -7.46 -10.91
N SER A 76 -7.55 -6.42 -10.12
CA SER A 76 -7.76 -5.04 -10.61
C SER A 76 -6.49 -4.47 -11.26
N LYS A 77 -5.30 -4.69 -10.68
CA LYS A 77 -4.03 -4.26 -11.27
C LYS A 77 -3.78 -4.87 -12.63
N VAL A 78 -4.09 -6.17 -12.79
CA VAL A 78 -3.96 -6.88 -14.07
C VAL A 78 -5.02 -6.42 -15.06
N LEU A 79 -6.27 -6.23 -14.61
CA LEU A 79 -7.36 -5.73 -15.46
C LEU A 79 -7.06 -4.33 -15.99
N PHE A 80 -6.47 -3.45 -15.19
CA PHE A 80 -6.05 -2.11 -15.64
C PHE A 80 -5.05 -2.20 -16.78
N SER A 81 -4.09 -3.14 -16.72
CA SER A 81 -3.13 -3.37 -17.79
C SER A 81 -3.76 -3.92 -19.08
N GLU A 82 -4.92 -4.56 -18.99
CA GLU A 82 -5.65 -5.07 -20.16
C GLU A 82 -6.56 -4.02 -20.81
N LEU A 83 -7.22 -3.21 -19.98
CA LEU A 83 -8.22 -2.25 -20.43
C LEU A 83 -7.61 -0.92 -20.87
N CYS A 84 -6.44 -0.56 -20.31
CA CYS A 84 -5.82 0.74 -20.58
C CYS A 84 -4.58 0.61 -21.45
N PRO A 85 -4.41 1.50 -22.44
CA PRO A 85 -3.17 1.61 -23.17
C PRO A 85 -2.03 2.06 -22.22
N PRO A 86 -0.78 1.64 -22.47
CA PRO A 86 0.38 1.91 -21.60
C PRO A 86 0.54 3.38 -21.24
N GLU A 87 0.24 4.29 -22.16
CA GLU A 87 0.37 5.74 -22.01
C GLU A 87 -0.60 6.31 -20.96
N ARG A 88 -1.73 5.65 -20.71
CA ARG A 88 -2.77 6.07 -19.75
C ARG A 88 -2.67 5.38 -18.39
N LEU A 89 -1.84 4.36 -18.24
CA LEU A 89 -1.72 3.61 -16.99
C LEU A 89 -1.25 4.49 -15.82
N SER A 90 -0.33 5.43 -16.07
CA SER A 90 0.14 6.36 -15.04
C SER A 90 -0.98 7.28 -14.56
N SER A 91 -1.80 7.80 -15.48
CA SER A 91 -2.96 8.62 -15.11
C SER A 91 -4.01 7.82 -14.33
N LEU A 92 -4.30 6.59 -14.74
CA LEU A 92 -5.24 5.71 -14.05
C LEU A 92 -4.75 5.35 -12.64
N ASN A 93 -3.47 4.98 -12.50
CA ASN A 93 -2.87 4.71 -11.20
C ASN A 93 -2.82 5.98 -10.32
N GLY A 94 -2.66 7.16 -10.92
CA GLY A 94 -2.78 8.45 -10.23
C GLY A 94 -4.20 8.69 -9.68
N ILE A 95 -5.23 8.39 -10.47
CA ILE A 95 -6.64 8.47 -10.02
C ILE A 95 -6.87 7.47 -8.88
N LYS A 96 -6.41 6.23 -9.04
CA LYS A 96 -6.51 5.22 -7.98
C LYS A 96 -5.82 5.70 -6.69
N SER A 97 -4.58 6.18 -6.79
CA SER A 97 -3.84 6.72 -5.65
C SER A 97 -4.58 7.88 -4.96
N LEU A 98 -5.17 8.79 -5.75
CA LEU A 98 -5.98 9.89 -5.22
C LEU A 98 -7.19 9.39 -4.42
N LEU A 99 -7.91 8.41 -4.95
CA LEU A 99 -9.07 7.81 -4.30
C LEU A 99 -8.68 7.03 -3.04
N ASP A 100 -7.63 6.20 -3.10
CA ASP A 100 -7.16 5.39 -1.98
C ASP A 100 -6.73 6.28 -0.80
N HIS A 101 -5.90 7.30 -1.05
CA HIS A 101 -5.43 8.20 0.01
C HIS A 101 -6.52 9.16 0.47
N GLY A 102 -7.41 9.61 -0.42
CA GLY A 102 -8.59 10.39 -0.05
C GLY A 102 -9.51 9.61 0.88
N ALA A 103 -9.77 8.36 0.56
CA ALA A 103 -10.56 7.46 1.41
C ALA A 103 -9.86 7.20 2.76
N ALA A 104 -8.53 6.99 2.76
CA ALA A 104 -7.77 6.76 3.99
C ALA A 104 -7.85 7.92 4.98
N VAL A 105 -7.97 9.16 4.50
CA VAL A 105 -8.16 10.35 5.35
C VAL A 105 -9.60 10.47 5.85
N LEU A 106 -10.57 10.25 4.97
CA LEU A 106 -11.99 10.50 5.29
C LEU A 106 -12.65 9.34 6.04
N ALA A 107 -12.25 8.09 5.74
CA ALA A 107 -12.90 6.90 6.26
C ALA A 107 -12.86 6.79 7.80
N PRO A 108 -11.77 7.07 8.52
CA PRO A 108 -11.76 6.99 9.97
C PRO A 108 -12.74 7.96 10.63
N ALA A 109 -12.78 9.21 10.14
CA ALA A 109 -13.70 10.24 10.67
C ALA A 109 -15.17 9.90 10.36
N ALA A 110 -15.45 9.51 9.11
CA ALA A 110 -16.77 9.09 8.68
C ALA A 110 -17.22 7.82 9.43
N GLY A 111 -16.32 6.84 9.60
CA GLY A 111 -16.60 5.61 10.33
C GLY A 111 -16.92 5.85 11.80
N ALA A 112 -16.13 6.71 12.48
CA ALA A 112 -16.38 7.06 13.87
C ALA A 112 -17.72 7.79 14.05
N LEU A 113 -18.04 8.73 13.14
CA LEU A 113 -19.31 9.44 13.15
C LEU A 113 -20.49 8.50 12.93
N LEU A 114 -20.44 7.66 11.92
CA LEU A 114 -21.48 6.67 11.61
C LEU A 114 -21.66 5.67 12.74
N PHE A 115 -20.55 5.19 13.33
CA PHE A 115 -20.60 4.31 14.48
C PHE A 115 -21.32 4.97 15.68
N GLY A 116 -20.98 6.22 15.97
CA GLY A 116 -21.59 6.98 17.08
C GLY A 116 -23.08 7.28 16.87
N LEU A 117 -23.49 7.55 15.63
CA LEU A 117 -24.88 7.91 15.31
C LEU A 117 -25.79 6.68 15.10
N CYS A 118 -25.28 5.66 14.40
CA CYS A 118 -26.12 4.58 13.88
C CYS A 118 -25.70 3.18 14.37
N GLY A 119 -24.56 3.08 15.06
CA GLY A 119 -24.03 1.83 15.60
C GLY A 119 -23.42 0.88 14.56
N PHE A 120 -22.86 -0.23 15.03
CA PHE A 120 -22.12 -1.19 14.22
C PHE A 120 -22.95 -1.85 13.10
N ARG A 121 -24.23 -2.15 13.38
CA ARG A 121 -25.12 -2.79 12.39
C ARG A 121 -25.37 -1.91 11.16
N ALA A 122 -25.50 -0.59 11.36
CA ALA A 122 -25.68 0.34 10.25
C ALA A 122 -24.43 0.42 9.37
N ILE A 123 -23.23 0.35 9.96
CA ILE A 123 -21.98 0.28 9.21
C ILE A 123 -21.92 -0.99 8.37
N LEU A 124 -22.25 -2.15 8.95
CA LEU A 124 -22.29 -3.42 8.19
C LEU A 124 -23.29 -3.35 7.02
N LEU A 125 -24.47 -2.76 7.24
CA LEU A 125 -25.46 -2.56 6.18
C LEU A 125 -24.92 -1.65 5.07
N LEU A 126 -24.31 -0.54 5.44
CA LEU A 126 -23.69 0.38 4.49
C LEU A 126 -22.60 -0.29 3.68
N CYS A 127 -21.73 -1.07 4.33
CA CYS A 127 -20.68 -1.85 3.65
C CYS A 127 -21.29 -2.89 2.70
N ALA A 128 -22.32 -3.63 3.13
CA ALA A 128 -23.01 -4.61 2.29
C ALA A 128 -23.59 -3.95 1.03
N LEU A 129 -24.25 -2.81 1.20
CA LEU A 129 -24.83 -2.05 0.08
C LEU A 129 -23.74 -1.49 -0.84
N ALA A 130 -22.66 -0.92 -0.28
CA ALA A 130 -21.55 -0.34 -1.05
C ALA A 130 -20.85 -1.40 -1.91
N TYR A 131 -20.48 -2.54 -1.32
CA TYR A 131 -19.87 -3.64 -2.07
C TYR A 131 -20.84 -4.26 -3.09
N GLY A 132 -22.12 -4.43 -2.74
CA GLY A 132 -23.13 -4.90 -3.67
C GLY A 132 -23.33 -3.97 -4.86
N LEU A 133 -23.33 -2.66 -4.63
CA LEU A 133 -23.40 -1.64 -5.68
C LEU A 133 -22.13 -1.62 -6.54
N SER A 134 -20.95 -1.77 -5.94
CA SER A 134 -19.70 -1.91 -6.66
C SER A 134 -19.73 -3.12 -7.59
N ALA A 135 -20.11 -4.29 -7.10
CA ALA A 135 -20.25 -5.49 -7.91
C ALA A 135 -21.23 -5.32 -9.09
N LEU A 136 -22.34 -4.61 -8.86
CA LEU A 136 -23.28 -4.27 -9.93
C LEU A 136 -22.67 -3.33 -10.98
N GLN A 137 -21.92 -2.29 -10.56
CA GLN A 137 -21.22 -1.38 -11.47
C GLN A 137 -20.18 -2.13 -12.31
N GLU A 138 -19.46 -3.08 -11.72
CA GLU A 138 -18.49 -3.91 -12.43
C GLU A 138 -19.14 -4.75 -13.55
N CYS A 139 -20.39 -5.17 -13.41
CA CYS A 139 -21.12 -5.89 -14.46
C CYS A 139 -21.24 -5.07 -15.77
N PHE A 140 -21.21 -3.74 -15.68
CA PHE A 140 -21.32 -2.85 -16.84
C PHE A 140 -19.96 -2.52 -17.49
N ILE A 141 -18.83 -2.95 -16.91
CA ILE A 141 -17.51 -2.75 -17.53
C ILE A 141 -17.45 -3.54 -18.84
N PRO A 142 -17.24 -2.88 -20.00
CA PRO A 142 -17.05 -3.59 -21.26
C PRO A 142 -15.71 -4.34 -21.22
N TYR A 143 -15.77 -5.65 -21.19
CA TYR A 143 -14.58 -6.50 -21.09
C TYR A 143 -14.70 -7.71 -22.00
N ALA A 144 -13.81 -7.81 -22.96
CA ALA A 144 -13.63 -8.98 -23.80
C ALA A 144 -12.40 -9.76 -23.27
N PRO A 145 -12.60 -10.95 -22.69
CA PRO A 145 -11.47 -11.73 -22.18
C PRO A 145 -10.53 -12.10 -23.31
N ARG A 146 -9.24 -11.90 -23.13
CA ARG A 146 -8.26 -12.46 -24.05
C ARG A 146 -8.27 -13.98 -23.96
N PRO A 147 -8.11 -14.70 -25.08
CA PRO A 147 -8.02 -16.16 -25.05
C PRO A 147 -6.88 -16.57 -24.11
N ILE A 148 -7.21 -17.41 -23.15
CA ILE A 148 -6.24 -17.98 -22.20
C ILE A 148 -5.31 -18.85 -23.03
N GLN A 149 -4.15 -18.34 -23.43
CA GLN A 149 -3.10 -19.20 -23.95
C GLN A 149 -2.76 -20.20 -22.84
N GLN A 150 -2.56 -21.47 -23.23
CA GLN A 150 -2.27 -22.54 -22.28
C GLN A 150 -1.08 -22.12 -21.39
N ALA A 151 -1.38 -21.51 -20.27
CA ALA A 151 -0.36 -21.11 -19.31
C ALA A 151 0.26 -22.39 -18.73
N GLU A 152 1.59 -22.43 -18.65
CA GLU A 152 2.29 -23.49 -17.90
C GLU A 152 1.61 -23.73 -16.53
N PRO A 153 1.68 -24.98 -16.02
CA PRO A 153 1.03 -25.29 -14.74
C PRO A 153 1.39 -24.26 -13.67
N PRO A 154 0.48 -23.94 -12.75
CA PRO A 154 0.61 -22.85 -11.79
C PRO A 154 1.72 -23.14 -10.78
N ARG A 155 2.97 -22.90 -11.17
CA ARG A 155 4.14 -23.06 -10.31
C ARG A 155 4.57 -21.67 -9.85
N LEU A 156 4.45 -21.39 -8.56
CA LEU A 156 5.02 -20.20 -7.92
C LEU A 156 6.49 -19.99 -8.33
N ARG A 157 7.23 -21.09 -8.49
CA ARG A 157 8.61 -21.11 -8.99
C ARG A 157 8.78 -20.43 -10.36
N ALA A 158 7.77 -20.44 -11.22
CA ALA A 158 7.85 -19.79 -12.54
C ALA A 158 7.87 -18.26 -12.40
N GLY A 159 7.05 -17.69 -11.50
CA GLY A 159 7.07 -16.26 -11.20
C GLY A 159 8.40 -15.80 -10.60
N ILE A 160 8.93 -16.57 -9.65
CA ILE A 160 10.23 -16.28 -9.03
C ILE A 160 11.35 -16.39 -10.10
N ARG A 161 11.35 -17.42 -10.92
CA ARG A 161 12.33 -17.59 -12.01
C ARG A 161 12.25 -16.46 -13.04
N TYR A 162 11.04 -16.02 -13.39
CA TYR A 162 10.83 -14.89 -14.27
C TYR A 162 11.44 -13.61 -13.69
N LEU A 163 11.18 -13.34 -12.42
CA LEU A 163 11.71 -12.17 -11.71
C LEU A 163 13.24 -12.21 -11.66
N LEU A 164 13.83 -13.35 -11.26
CA LEU A 164 15.28 -13.53 -11.17
C LEU A 164 15.97 -13.44 -12.53
N GLY A 165 15.29 -13.82 -13.61
CA GLY A 165 15.80 -13.75 -14.98
C GLY A 165 15.87 -12.34 -15.56
N ARG A 166 15.26 -11.33 -14.90
CA ARG A 166 15.20 -9.94 -15.39
C ARG A 166 15.78 -8.97 -14.36
N ARG A 167 17.05 -8.63 -14.52
CA ARG A 167 17.82 -7.81 -13.56
C ARG A 167 17.12 -6.51 -13.20
N GLU A 168 16.54 -5.79 -14.16
CA GLU A 168 15.84 -4.52 -13.92
C GLU A 168 14.61 -4.69 -13.02
N LEU A 169 13.75 -5.65 -13.35
CA LEU A 169 12.56 -5.93 -12.56
C LEU A 169 12.91 -6.43 -11.17
N PHE A 170 13.93 -7.30 -11.07
CA PHE A 170 14.41 -7.81 -9.80
C PHE A 170 14.99 -6.68 -8.92
N SER A 171 15.75 -5.76 -9.53
CA SER A 171 16.32 -4.62 -8.85
C SER A 171 15.24 -3.69 -8.26
N LEU A 172 14.22 -3.37 -9.05
CA LEU A 172 13.08 -2.57 -8.59
C LEU A 172 12.26 -3.31 -7.53
N PHE A 173 12.07 -4.62 -7.70
CA PHE A 173 11.40 -5.45 -6.71
C PHE A 173 12.12 -5.41 -5.36
N LEU A 174 13.45 -5.61 -5.35
CA LEU A 174 14.27 -5.52 -4.14
C LEU A 174 14.18 -4.14 -3.48
N LEU A 175 14.16 -3.08 -4.28
CA LEU A 175 14.04 -1.72 -3.76
C LEU A 175 12.69 -1.48 -3.09
N VAL A 176 11.59 -1.96 -3.70
CA VAL A 176 10.27 -1.93 -3.06
C VAL A 176 10.26 -2.72 -1.76
N MET A 177 10.89 -3.90 -1.75
CA MET A 177 11.02 -4.70 -0.52
C MET A 177 11.80 -3.98 0.57
N ALA A 178 12.91 -3.31 0.21
CA ALA A 178 13.68 -2.50 1.14
C ALA A 178 12.87 -1.32 1.72
N LEU A 179 12.07 -0.65 0.89
CA LEU A 179 11.18 0.41 1.36
C LEU A 179 10.12 -0.10 2.33
N ASN A 180 9.52 -1.24 2.04
CA ASN A 180 8.54 -1.86 2.94
C ASN A 180 9.18 -2.29 4.27
N PHE A 181 10.44 -2.72 4.25
CA PHE A 181 11.16 -3.12 5.46
C PHE A 181 11.65 -1.93 6.27
N PHE A 182 12.33 -0.96 5.64
CA PHE A 182 13.00 0.13 6.34
C PHE A 182 12.13 1.38 6.56
N VAL A 183 11.15 1.66 5.70
CA VAL A 183 10.47 2.96 5.64
C VAL A 183 8.99 2.89 5.99
N ALA A 184 8.26 1.85 5.54
CA ALA A 184 6.81 1.77 5.68
C ALA A 184 6.30 1.77 7.14
N ASN A 185 7.19 1.48 8.09
CA ASN A 185 6.89 1.42 9.53
C ASN A 185 7.14 2.74 10.28
N SER A 186 7.53 3.81 9.58
CA SER A 186 7.94 5.06 10.21
C SER A 186 6.81 5.74 10.98
N GLU A 187 5.58 5.65 10.47
CA GLU A 187 4.41 6.25 11.11
C GLU A 187 4.05 5.55 12.43
N GLU A 188 4.35 4.26 12.56
CA GLU A 188 3.97 3.47 13.74
C GLU A 188 4.99 3.55 14.88
N ILE A 189 6.27 3.69 14.56
CA ILE A 189 7.36 3.65 15.56
C ILE A 189 8.09 5.01 15.65
N ILE A 190 8.56 5.52 14.52
CA ILE A 190 9.48 6.66 14.49
C ILE A 190 8.76 7.96 14.83
N PHE A 191 7.62 8.22 14.23
CA PHE A 191 6.92 9.50 14.40
C PHE A 191 6.36 9.67 15.81
N PRO A 192 5.71 8.66 16.44
CA PRO A 192 5.35 8.75 17.85
C PRO A 192 6.58 8.94 18.74
N GLY A 193 7.65 8.16 18.54
CA GLY A 193 8.89 8.27 19.33
C GLY A 193 9.55 9.65 19.24
N ILE A 194 9.52 10.30 18.07
CA ILE A 194 10.05 11.66 17.92
C ILE A 194 9.05 12.70 18.45
N LEU A 195 7.83 12.71 17.95
CA LEU A 195 6.90 13.83 18.24
C LEU A 195 6.29 13.74 19.62
N VAL A 196 5.91 12.54 20.09
CA VAL A 196 5.22 12.37 21.37
C VAL A 196 6.22 12.13 22.50
N GLU A 197 7.17 11.21 22.34
CA GLU A 197 8.10 10.85 23.43
C GLU A 197 9.25 11.85 23.57
N LEU A 198 9.94 12.20 22.46
CA LEU A 198 11.11 13.09 22.49
C LEU A 198 10.72 14.56 22.67
N TYR A 199 9.73 15.05 21.89
CA TYR A 199 9.29 16.44 21.91
C TYR A 199 8.07 16.71 22.78
N GLN A 200 7.40 15.68 23.28
CA GLN A 200 6.19 15.78 24.12
C GLN A 200 5.08 16.63 23.49
N PHE A 201 4.93 16.55 22.17
CA PHE A 201 3.83 17.23 21.49
C PHE A 201 2.51 16.50 21.77
N PRO A 202 1.38 17.24 21.84
CA PRO A 202 0.08 16.63 21.97
C PRO A 202 -0.26 15.78 20.74
N GLU A 203 -1.09 14.76 20.92
CA GLU A 203 -1.51 13.81 19.87
C GLU A 203 -2.12 14.52 18.64
N SER A 204 -2.78 15.68 18.87
CA SER A 204 -3.32 16.50 17.77
C SER A 204 -2.23 17.00 16.80
N ARG A 205 -1.02 17.31 17.29
CA ARG A 205 0.11 17.70 16.44
C ARG A 205 0.69 16.50 15.69
N TYR A 206 0.73 15.35 16.33
CA TYR A 206 1.11 14.11 15.65
C TYR A 206 0.16 13.81 14.48
N GLY A 207 -1.16 13.82 14.73
CA GLY A 207 -2.14 13.62 13.67
C GLY A 207 -2.03 14.65 12.53
N LEU A 208 -1.78 15.93 12.85
CA LEU A 208 -1.56 16.96 11.84
C LEU A 208 -0.30 16.71 10.99
N ALA A 209 0.78 16.25 11.62
CA ALA A 209 2.03 15.95 10.95
C ALA A 209 1.91 14.76 9.98
N VAL A 210 1.21 13.69 10.39
CA VAL A 210 0.92 12.53 9.52
C VAL A 210 0.01 12.94 8.36
N SER A 211 -0.99 13.78 8.62
CA SER A 211 -1.88 14.30 7.57
C SER A 211 -1.15 15.11 6.49
N ALA A 212 -0.01 15.73 6.81
CA ALA A 212 0.79 16.45 5.83
C ALA A 212 1.35 15.54 4.73
N SER A 213 1.83 14.33 5.08
CA SER A 213 2.29 13.34 4.10
C SER A 213 1.16 12.91 3.15
N THR A 214 -0.02 12.65 3.71
CA THR A 214 -1.18 12.31 2.90
C THR A 214 -1.62 13.45 1.99
N ALA A 215 -1.61 14.70 2.49
CA ALA A 215 -1.90 15.88 1.67
C ALA A 215 -0.89 16.03 0.52
N GLY A 216 0.39 15.81 0.77
CA GLY A 216 1.42 15.79 -0.27
C GLY A 216 1.15 14.73 -1.33
N THR A 217 0.78 13.52 -0.91
CA THR A 217 0.43 12.41 -1.82
C THR A 217 -0.80 12.74 -2.67
N LEU A 218 -1.84 13.34 -2.09
CA LEU A 218 -3.05 13.76 -2.82
C LEU A 218 -2.73 14.82 -3.87
N LEU A 219 -1.95 15.86 -3.51
CA LEU A 219 -1.53 16.91 -4.44
C LEU A 219 -0.69 16.35 -5.58
N ALA A 220 0.26 15.45 -5.28
CA ALA A 220 1.07 14.78 -6.30
C ALA A 220 0.23 13.88 -7.22
N SER A 221 -0.75 13.16 -6.67
CA SER A 221 -1.65 12.32 -7.47
C SER A 221 -2.48 13.16 -8.45
N LEU A 222 -3.01 14.31 -8.02
CA LEU A 222 -3.68 15.28 -8.90
C LEU A 222 -2.75 15.82 -9.99
N PHE A 223 -1.51 16.11 -9.63
CA PHE A 223 -0.50 16.54 -10.59
C PHE A 223 -0.19 15.45 -11.63
N LEU A 224 0.03 14.20 -11.19
CA LEU A 224 0.38 13.08 -12.06
C LEU A 224 -0.76 12.70 -13.03
N ILE A 225 -2.02 12.89 -12.65
CA ILE A 225 -3.17 12.69 -13.55
C ILE A 225 -3.05 13.61 -14.78
N ARG A 226 -2.64 14.88 -14.58
CA ARG A 226 -2.50 15.88 -15.64
C ARG A 226 -1.15 15.81 -16.35
N ALA A 227 -0.12 15.42 -15.63
CA ALA A 227 1.26 15.37 -16.10
C ALA A 227 1.70 13.96 -16.54
N ALA A 228 0.75 13.16 -17.06
CA ALA A 228 1.04 11.79 -17.50
C ALA A 228 2.08 11.69 -18.63
N HIS A 229 2.33 12.79 -19.34
CA HIS A 229 3.37 12.91 -20.39
C HIS A 229 4.80 13.05 -19.80
N LEU A 230 4.93 13.46 -18.55
CA LEU A 230 6.23 13.48 -17.88
C LEU A 230 6.71 12.05 -17.67
N ARG A 231 7.99 11.82 -17.87
CA ARG A 231 8.65 10.52 -17.66
C ARG A 231 9.36 10.46 -16.31
N PRO A 232 8.64 10.41 -15.18
CA PRO A 232 9.26 10.42 -13.85
C PRO A 232 10.18 9.21 -13.62
N LEU A 233 10.03 8.15 -14.41
CA LEU A 233 10.92 6.98 -14.36
C LEU A 233 12.37 7.29 -14.76
N GLU A 234 12.60 8.26 -15.64
CA GLU A 234 13.95 8.71 -16.02
C GLU A 234 14.69 9.33 -14.83
N HIS A 235 13.95 9.85 -13.84
CA HIS A 235 14.49 10.45 -12.63
C HIS A 235 14.27 9.61 -11.38
N LEU A 236 13.84 8.36 -11.52
CA LEU A 236 13.46 7.48 -10.40
C LEU A 236 14.57 7.40 -9.34
N ARG A 237 15.83 7.26 -9.77
CA ARG A 237 16.99 7.25 -8.85
C ARG A 237 17.09 8.53 -8.04
N ALA A 238 16.96 9.68 -8.68
CA ALA A 238 17.03 10.97 -8.01
C ALA A 238 15.87 11.14 -7.03
N LEU A 239 14.65 10.75 -7.43
CA LEU A 239 13.48 10.79 -6.56
C LEU A 239 13.66 9.94 -5.29
N PHE A 240 14.16 8.71 -5.41
CA PHE A 240 14.45 7.86 -4.26
C PHE A 240 15.53 8.47 -3.36
N LEU A 241 16.63 8.97 -3.94
CA LEU A 241 17.73 9.57 -3.17
C LEU A 241 17.25 10.81 -2.42
N VAL A 242 16.52 11.70 -3.08
CA VAL A 242 16.00 12.93 -2.45
C VAL A 242 15.00 12.58 -1.37
N ASN A 243 14.06 11.65 -1.62
CA ASN A 243 13.07 11.23 -0.63
C ASN A 243 13.75 10.65 0.63
N SER A 244 14.67 9.71 0.46
CA SER A 244 15.39 9.10 1.58
C SER A 244 16.34 10.08 2.28
N ALA A 245 16.95 11.02 1.55
CA ALA A 245 17.79 12.06 2.15
C ALA A 245 16.97 13.03 3.02
N LEU A 246 15.78 13.43 2.56
CA LEU A 246 14.86 14.27 3.38
C LEU A 246 14.45 13.54 4.66
N MET A 247 14.09 12.25 4.56
CA MET A 247 13.74 11.43 5.71
C MET A 247 14.93 11.28 6.69
N ALA A 248 16.13 11.00 6.17
CA ALA A 248 17.33 10.89 7.00
C ALA A 248 17.68 12.21 7.68
N ALA A 249 17.60 13.33 6.94
CA ALA A 249 17.85 14.67 7.49
C ALA A 249 16.86 15.01 8.61
N LEU A 250 15.59 14.66 8.45
CA LEU A 250 14.57 14.86 9.46
C LEU A 250 14.85 14.05 10.75
N GLY A 251 15.32 12.82 10.60
CA GLY A 251 15.77 11.97 11.72
C GLY A 251 16.97 12.55 12.45
N LEU A 252 17.99 13.00 11.72
CA LEU A 252 19.20 13.63 12.30
C LEU A 252 18.90 14.99 12.95
N ALA A 253 17.96 15.74 12.41
CA ALA A 253 17.55 17.02 12.97
C ALA A 253 16.80 16.87 14.31
N ALA A 254 16.20 15.73 14.58
CA ALA A 254 15.39 15.51 15.78
C ALA A 254 16.14 15.77 17.11
N PRO A 255 17.32 15.20 17.37
CA PRO A 255 18.07 15.52 18.59
C PRO A 255 18.70 16.91 18.56
N LEU A 256 19.07 17.45 17.38
CA LEU A 256 19.76 18.72 17.23
C LEU A 256 18.85 19.92 17.52
N LEU A 257 17.59 19.83 17.14
CA LEU A 257 16.59 20.90 17.29
C LEU A 257 15.74 20.77 18.56
N ARG A 258 16.16 19.96 19.52
CA ARG A 258 15.42 19.73 20.77
C ARG A 258 15.18 21.02 21.57
N SER A 259 16.09 21.99 21.49
CA SER A 259 15.97 23.30 22.13
C SER A 259 14.94 24.23 21.45
N VAL A 260 14.57 23.96 20.21
CA VAL A 260 13.64 24.78 19.41
C VAL A 260 12.51 23.93 18.81
N PRO A 261 11.62 23.35 19.66
CA PRO A 261 10.65 22.36 19.24
C PRO A 261 9.67 22.88 18.18
N LYS A 262 9.30 24.16 18.23
CA LYS A 262 8.42 24.76 17.21
C LYS A 262 9.04 24.76 15.82
N LEU A 263 10.35 25.02 15.72
CA LEU A 263 11.07 24.98 14.46
C LEU A 263 11.12 23.55 13.91
N TYR A 264 11.41 22.57 14.78
CA TYR A 264 11.40 21.17 14.36
C TYR A 264 10.03 20.73 13.84
N PHE A 265 8.94 21.13 14.52
CA PHE A 265 7.58 20.80 14.06
C PHE A 265 7.29 21.37 12.67
N VAL A 266 7.64 22.62 12.40
CA VAL A 266 7.45 23.26 11.09
C VAL A 266 8.26 22.55 10.02
N LEU A 267 9.52 22.20 10.30
CA LEU A 267 10.36 21.42 9.39
C LEU A 267 9.77 20.02 9.15
N PHE A 268 9.35 19.34 10.22
CA PHE A 268 8.73 18.03 10.13
C PHE A 268 7.49 18.06 9.24
N PHE A 269 6.58 18.99 9.47
CA PHE A 269 5.36 19.16 8.68
C PHE A 269 5.65 19.45 7.21
N THR A 270 6.58 20.36 6.92
CA THR A 270 6.96 20.73 5.55
C THR A 270 7.63 19.55 4.82
N PHE A 271 8.53 18.84 5.51
CA PHE A 271 9.21 17.68 4.92
C PHE A 271 8.22 16.54 4.68
N GLN A 272 7.28 16.28 5.59
CA GLN A 272 6.25 15.26 5.39
C GLN A 272 5.38 15.54 4.17
N LEU A 273 5.02 16.80 3.94
CA LEU A 273 4.30 17.20 2.72
C LEU A 273 5.11 16.91 1.46
N LEU A 274 6.41 17.23 1.46
CA LEU A 274 7.32 16.94 0.34
C LEU A 274 7.56 15.43 0.18
N ILE A 275 7.74 14.70 1.27
CA ILE A 275 7.92 13.25 1.29
C ILE A 275 6.69 12.56 0.69
N GLY A 276 5.48 12.96 1.09
CA GLY A 276 4.25 12.44 0.51
C GLY A 276 4.15 12.71 -1.00
N TRP A 277 4.50 13.93 -1.43
CA TRP A 277 4.58 14.27 -2.84
C TRP A 277 5.55 13.36 -3.61
N LEU A 278 6.79 13.22 -3.13
CA LEU A 278 7.82 12.39 -3.76
C LEU A 278 7.43 10.91 -3.76
N THR A 279 6.81 10.42 -2.69
CA THR A 279 6.33 9.05 -2.58
C THR A 279 5.30 8.73 -3.66
N ALA A 280 4.35 9.62 -3.94
CA ALA A 280 3.40 9.44 -5.03
C ALA A 280 4.10 9.48 -6.40
N CYS A 281 5.05 10.41 -6.59
CA CYS A 281 5.87 10.51 -7.82
C CYS A 281 6.74 9.27 -8.05
N ILE A 282 7.03 8.49 -7.02
CA ILE A 282 7.73 7.20 -7.12
C ILE A 282 6.74 6.07 -7.38
N ASN A 283 5.73 5.91 -6.52
CA ASN A 283 4.87 4.73 -6.50
C ASN A 283 3.97 4.63 -7.74
N VAL A 284 3.35 5.72 -8.16
CA VAL A 284 2.41 5.71 -9.29
C VAL A 284 3.09 5.30 -10.61
N PRO A 285 4.24 5.91 -11.00
CA PRO A 285 4.95 5.48 -12.19
C PRO A 285 5.58 4.09 -12.07
N LEU A 286 6.00 3.70 -10.87
CA LEU A 286 6.61 2.39 -10.63
C LEU A 286 5.59 1.25 -10.84
N ILE A 287 4.36 1.38 -10.33
CA ILE A 287 3.29 0.42 -10.59
C ILE A 287 2.96 0.39 -12.09
N SER A 288 2.86 1.54 -12.74
CA SER A 288 2.63 1.63 -14.19
C SER A 288 3.74 0.97 -14.99
N TYR A 289 4.99 1.11 -14.56
CA TYR A 289 6.14 0.43 -15.16
C TYR A 289 6.03 -1.09 -15.04
N PHE A 290 5.70 -1.61 -13.86
CA PHE A 290 5.47 -3.04 -13.69
C PHE A 290 4.34 -3.55 -14.59
N GLN A 291 3.24 -2.81 -14.68
CA GLN A 291 2.10 -3.14 -15.54
C GLN A 291 2.46 -3.15 -17.03
N THR A 292 3.42 -2.33 -17.47
CA THR A 292 3.85 -2.28 -18.89
C THR A 292 4.95 -3.29 -19.23
N ARG A 293 5.84 -3.58 -18.28
CA ARG A 293 7.02 -4.43 -18.52
C ARG A 293 6.81 -5.91 -18.22
N VAL A 294 5.90 -6.22 -17.31
CA VAL A 294 5.56 -7.61 -17.00
C VAL A 294 4.48 -8.10 -17.99
N PRO A 295 4.71 -9.19 -18.72
CA PRO A 295 3.70 -9.76 -19.61
C PRO A 295 2.41 -10.09 -18.85
N LEU A 296 1.27 -9.88 -19.49
CA LEU A 296 -0.05 -10.08 -18.89
C LEU A 296 -0.24 -11.49 -18.29
N GLU A 297 0.37 -12.50 -18.92
CA GLU A 297 0.33 -13.89 -18.49
C GLU A 297 1.10 -14.14 -17.17
N GLN A 298 1.90 -13.17 -16.72
CA GLN A 298 2.73 -13.28 -15.52
C GLN A 298 2.45 -12.17 -14.50
N GLN A 299 1.61 -11.19 -14.84
CA GLN A 299 1.30 -10.07 -13.94
C GLN A 299 0.61 -10.55 -12.66
N GLY A 300 -0.28 -11.53 -12.74
CA GLY A 300 -0.95 -12.09 -11.58
C GLY A 300 0.06 -12.62 -10.54
N ARG A 301 1.02 -13.45 -10.98
CA ARG A 301 2.09 -13.98 -10.11
C ARG A 301 3.01 -12.89 -9.61
N PHE A 302 3.38 -11.94 -10.46
CA PHE A 302 4.25 -10.83 -10.08
C PHE A 302 3.63 -9.98 -8.98
N PHE A 303 2.38 -9.52 -9.15
CA PHE A 303 1.70 -8.71 -8.15
C PHE A 303 1.35 -9.49 -6.88
N ALA A 304 1.06 -10.78 -6.98
CA ALA A 304 0.89 -11.66 -5.82
C ALA A 304 2.17 -11.80 -5.00
N LEU A 305 3.32 -12.00 -5.65
CA LEU A 305 4.63 -12.02 -4.97
C LEU A 305 4.95 -10.66 -4.34
N LEU A 306 4.68 -9.56 -5.05
CA LEU A 306 4.90 -8.22 -4.55
C LEU A 306 4.07 -7.98 -3.27
N ALA A 307 2.77 -8.32 -3.29
CA ALA A 307 1.87 -8.18 -2.14
C ALA A 307 2.30 -9.07 -0.97
N PHE A 308 2.67 -10.32 -1.23
CA PHE A 308 3.11 -11.28 -0.22
C PHE A 308 4.36 -10.80 0.52
N PHE A 309 5.41 -10.47 -0.23
CA PHE A 309 6.66 -10.03 0.38
C PHE A 309 6.51 -8.67 1.09
N SER A 310 5.76 -7.73 0.52
CA SER A 310 5.44 -6.47 1.20
C SER A 310 4.71 -6.71 2.52
N GLY A 311 3.69 -7.57 2.51
CA GLY A 311 2.90 -7.88 3.70
C GLY A 311 3.71 -8.55 4.83
N ILE A 312 4.75 -9.34 4.51
CA ILE A 312 5.63 -9.95 5.51
C ILE A 312 6.71 -8.97 5.99
N LEU A 313 7.27 -8.18 5.08
CA LEU A 313 8.40 -7.32 5.40
C LEU A 313 8.01 -6.12 6.27
N ILE A 314 6.78 -5.61 6.17
CA ILE A 314 6.31 -4.51 7.01
C ILE A 314 6.33 -4.88 8.50
N PRO A 315 5.71 -5.97 8.99
CA PRO A 315 5.79 -6.35 10.40
C PRO A 315 7.20 -6.66 10.89
N LEU A 316 8.03 -7.27 10.03
CA LEU A 316 9.45 -7.52 10.34
C LEU A 316 10.22 -6.20 10.47
N GLY A 317 9.94 -5.23 9.60
CA GLY A 317 10.50 -3.89 9.65
C GLY A 317 10.07 -3.11 10.89
N ILE A 318 8.80 -3.23 11.30
CA ILE A 318 8.30 -2.65 12.56
C ILE A 318 9.12 -3.19 13.75
N SER A 319 9.26 -4.52 13.83
CA SER A 319 10.03 -5.17 14.92
C SER A 319 11.49 -4.75 14.91
N TYR A 320 12.14 -4.74 13.74
CA TYR A 320 13.52 -4.29 13.55
C TYR A 320 13.70 -2.83 13.95
N THR A 321 12.84 -1.95 13.44
CA THR A 321 12.90 -0.51 13.70
C THR A 321 12.63 -0.18 15.16
N GLY A 322 11.72 -0.92 15.82
CA GLY A 322 11.48 -0.78 17.26
C GLY A 322 12.75 -1.06 18.07
N VAL A 323 13.41 -2.20 17.84
CA VAL A 323 14.68 -2.54 18.50
C VAL A 323 15.78 -1.49 18.20
N LEU A 324 15.86 -1.04 16.95
CA LEU A 324 16.85 -0.03 16.55
C LEU A 324 16.58 1.32 17.24
N ALA A 325 15.30 1.71 17.37
CA ALA A 325 14.88 2.93 18.05
C ALA A 325 15.15 2.86 19.56
N ASP A 326 15.00 1.70 20.19
CA ASP A 326 15.36 1.49 21.61
C ASP A 326 16.86 1.69 21.86
N TRP A 327 17.71 1.29 20.91
CA TRP A 327 19.17 1.39 21.06
C TRP A 327 19.75 2.76 20.69
N LEU A 328 19.30 3.34 19.59
CA LEU A 328 19.88 4.57 19.01
C LEU A 328 19.02 5.81 19.25
N GLY A 329 17.78 5.60 19.70
CA GLY A 329 16.74 6.63 19.70
C GLY A 329 16.02 6.72 18.34
N PRO A 330 14.76 7.20 18.33
CA PRO A 330 13.90 7.17 17.14
C PRO A 330 14.44 8.01 15.98
N GLY A 331 15.06 9.15 16.24
CA GLY A 331 15.64 10.01 15.19
C GLY A 331 16.83 9.36 14.48
N ALA A 332 17.77 8.77 15.21
CA ALA A 332 18.93 8.08 14.65
C ALA A 332 18.50 6.79 13.92
N ALA A 333 17.53 6.05 14.46
CA ALA A 333 16.95 4.88 13.79
C ALA A 333 16.33 5.25 12.44
N TYR A 334 15.59 6.36 12.37
CA TYR A 334 15.02 6.87 11.11
C TYR A 334 16.10 7.21 10.08
N ALA A 335 17.15 7.91 10.52
CA ALA A 335 18.28 8.24 9.66
C ALA A 335 19.00 6.98 9.15
N CYS A 336 19.28 6.01 10.04
CA CYS A 336 19.92 4.74 9.69
C CYS A 336 19.13 3.96 8.65
N ASN A 337 17.83 3.79 8.84
CA ASN A 337 16.95 3.11 7.89
C ASN A 337 17.00 3.75 6.50
N ASN A 338 16.94 5.07 6.44
CA ASN A 338 16.98 5.81 5.16
C ASN A 338 18.36 5.80 4.53
N LEU A 339 19.45 5.81 5.30
CA LEU A 339 20.80 5.61 4.78
C LEU A 339 20.96 4.22 4.15
N CYS A 340 20.39 3.17 4.75
CA CYS A 340 20.36 1.84 4.14
C CYS A 340 19.66 1.86 2.77
N VAL A 341 18.52 2.57 2.67
CA VAL A 341 17.83 2.74 1.39
C VAL A 341 18.69 3.51 0.38
N ILE A 342 19.35 4.61 0.79
CA ILE A 342 20.26 5.36 -0.09
C ILE A 342 21.37 4.46 -0.64
N VAL A 343 22.02 3.68 0.22
CA VAL A 343 23.07 2.74 -0.20
C VAL A 343 22.51 1.73 -1.21
N LEU A 344 21.34 1.16 -0.96
CA LEU A 344 20.70 0.22 -1.89
C LEU A 344 20.38 0.87 -3.23
N VAL A 345 19.85 2.09 -3.25
CA VAL A 345 19.57 2.85 -4.49
C VAL A 345 20.83 3.12 -5.30
N LEU A 346 21.97 3.35 -4.64
CA LEU A 346 23.26 3.56 -5.31
C LEU A 346 23.84 2.27 -5.88
N LEU A 347 23.64 1.13 -5.19
CA LEU A 347 24.16 -0.17 -5.61
C LEU A 347 23.29 -0.84 -6.69
N VAL A 348 21.98 -0.59 -6.68
CA VAL A 348 21.01 -1.21 -7.59
C VAL A 348 21.04 -0.50 -8.95
N ARG A 349 21.06 -1.28 -10.03
CA ARG A 349 20.88 -0.76 -11.40
C ARG A 349 19.40 -0.50 -11.63
N LEU A 350 19.01 0.76 -11.61
CA LEU A 350 17.68 1.18 -12.00
C LEU A 350 17.59 1.33 -13.53
N PRO A 351 16.39 1.15 -14.12
CA PRO A 351 16.19 1.42 -15.54
C PRO A 351 16.57 2.88 -15.84
N ALA A 352 17.25 3.07 -16.98
CA ALA A 352 17.63 4.39 -17.49
C ALA A 352 16.41 5.11 -18.11
#